data_afe021cd9eafec3aa0790bdb464fe0c8
#
_entry.id   afe021cd9eafec3aa0790bdb464fe0c8
#
_cell.length_a   1.000
_cell.length_b   1.000
_cell.length_c   1.000
_cell.angle_alpha   90.00
_cell.angle_beta   90.00
_cell.angle_gamma   90.00
#
_symmetry.space_group_name_H-M   'P 1'
#
loop_
_entity.id
_entity.type
_entity.pdbx_description
1 polymer ?
#
loop_
_entity_poly.entity_id
_entity_poly.type
_entity_poly.pdbx_seq_one_letter_code
_entity_poly.pdbx_strand_id
1 'polypeptide(L)'
;MEKTTQEGNQFYALRLVNTPKRYKIIRNWLFGVFGFFFLVLLLPWQQNVQGKGKVTPLRPEDRPQVIPSVLAGRIEEWMVQEGQFVKAGDTICVITEVKDKFFDPQMIRRTGEQIVNKQDAVKAKLDKIAATQKQVAALKDGLRFKLEQSRNKVKQMRFKVEAERAALEAAKINYQMAQDQFTRLDALFKKGLASLTELQNRNNKTQEANAKLVESDNKFNSVQNELINAEIELNAVEADYIDKISKAESIINEATGELFESRAEISKMQVELSNLELRSEFYVIRAPQTGYIVKAMKSGIGELIKEGEDLVTIMPAHSQMAVELYVRAMDLPLMQIGVPVRIQFDGWPALVFSGWPDVGVGTFGGLVQAVDRVNSNNGQFRVLVVPDPNDKPWPELVRAGGGVYGWAMLKRVQVWYEMWRQFNGFPPDFISNFDGDASTSKAKK
;
A
#
# COMPACT_ATOMS: atom_id res chain seq x y z
N MET A 1 42.89 133.86 -12.90
CA MET A 1 41.83 133.35 -13.79
C MET A 1 41.99 131.82 -13.88
N GLU A 2 41.45 131.19 -12.96
CA GLU A 2 41.65 129.73 -12.87
C GLU A 2 40.24 129.09 -12.65
N LYS A 3 39.92 128.21 -13.54
CA LYS A 3 38.77 127.34 -13.41
C LYS A 3 39.13 126.11 -12.66
N THR A 4 38.65 125.98 -11.47
CA THR A 4 38.73 124.78 -10.68
C THR A 4 37.57 123.87 -11.09
N THR A 5 37.93 122.77 -11.63
CA THR A 5 37.05 121.62 -11.92
C THR A 5 36.86 120.76 -10.67
N GLN A 6 35.64 120.66 -10.19
CA GLN A 6 35.28 119.72 -9.12
C GLN A 6 35.16 118.31 -9.69
N GLU A 7 36.06 117.49 -9.28
CA GLU A 7 35.93 116.01 -9.43
C GLU A 7 34.94 115.46 -8.37
N GLY A 8 33.82 115.01 -8.85
CA GLY A 8 32.79 114.40 -7.99
C GLY A 8 33.26 113.08 -7.39
N ASN A 9 33.25 112.96 -6.09
CA ASN A 9 33.43 111.76 -5.34
C ASN A 9 32.36 110.75 -5.71
N GLN A 10 32.70 109.75 -6.52
CA GLN A 10 31.84 108.62 -6.77
C GLN A 10 31.93 107.69 -5.53
N PHE A 11 30.81 107.63 -4.78
CA PHE A 11 30.71 106.71 -3.61
C PHE A 11 31.02 105.30 -4.03
N TYR A 12 31.96 104.70 -3.37
CA TYR A 12 32.39 103.27 -3.54
C TYR A 12 31.26 102.29 -3.35
N ALA A 13 30.23 102.71 -2.61
CA ALA A 13 28.99 101.90 -2.40
C ALA A 13 28.16 101.78 -3.71
N LEU A 14 28.21 102.70 -4.65
CA LEU A 14 27.47 102.59 -5.94
C LEU A 14 28.16 101.68 -6.95
N ARG A 15 29.48 101.35 -6.79
CA ARG A 15 30.17 100.31 -7.56
C ARG A 15 29.82 98.96 -7.15
N LEU A 16 29.43 98.68 -5.88
CA LEU A 16 28.99 97.42 -5.35
C LEU A 16 27.55 97.04 -5.75
N VAL A 17 26.75 98.01 -6.19
CA VAL A 17 25.37 97.82 -6.68
C VAL A 17 25.29 97.40 -8.15
N ASN A 18 26.34 97.78 -8.94
CA ASN A 18 26.39 97.41 -10.34
C ASN A 18 26.86 95.87 -10.43
N THR A 19 25.90 94.98 -10.50
CA THR A 19 26.18 93.55 -10.74
C THR A 19 26.93 93.42 -12.09
N PRO A 20 28.18 92.88 -12.11
CA PRO A 20 28.91 92.76 -13.37
C PRO A 20 28.18 91.83 -14.32
N LYS A 21 28.25 92.15 -15.66
CA LYS A 21 27.58 91.35 -16.71
C LYS A 21 27.77 89.83 -16.54
N ARG A 22 28.86 89.44 -15.98
CA ARG A 22 29.17 88.02 -15.61
C ARG A 22 28.15 87.45 -14.60
N TYR A 23 27.60 88.23 -13.69
CA TYR A 23 26.59 87.79 -12.73
C TYR A 23 25.27 87.41 -13.41
N LYS A 24 24.89 88.15 -14.45
CA LYS A 24 23.69 87.83 -15.24
C LYS A 24 23.88 86.55 -16.04
N ILE A 25 25.08 86.30 -16.57
CA ILE A 25 25.40 85.07 -17.29
C ILE A 25 25.37 83.90 -16.34
N ILE A 26 26.02 84.01 -15.16
CA ILE A 26 26.02 82.93 -14.12
C ILE A 26 24.61 82.65 -13.63
N ARG A 27 23.80 83.76 -13.42
CA ARG A 27 22.40 83.59 -12.99
C ARG A 27 21.57 82.87 -14.06
N ASN A 28 21.71 83.24 -15.32
CA ASN A 28 20.96 82.59 -16.42
C ASN A 28 21.42 81.15 -16.62
N TRP A 29 22.74 80.82 -16.43
CA TRP A 29 23.25 79.45 -16.46
C TRP A 29 22.73 78.65 -15.29
N LEU A 30 22.66 79.28 -14.10
CA LEU A 30 22.09 78.66 -12.90
C LEU A 30 20.60 78.36 -13.08
N PHE A 31 19.84 79.28 -13.66
CA PHE A 31 18.44 79.01 -14.00
C PHE A 31 18.26 77.96 -15.09
N GLY A 32 19.20 77.85 -16.05
CA GLY A 32 19.20 76.85 -17.07
C GLY A 32 19.45 75.43 -16.45
N VAL A 33 20.50 75.33 -15.57
CA VAL A 33 20.78 74.09 -14.81
C VAL A 33 19.62 73.73 -13.90
N PHE A 34 19.04 74.70 -13.19
CA PHE A 34 17.90 74.41 -12.31
C PHE A 34 16.67 73.97 -13.09
N GLY A 35 16.40 74.61 -14.25
CA GLY A 35 15.33 74.22 -15.18
C GLY A 35 15.56 72.81 -15.75
N PHE A 36 16.80 72.50 -16.10
CA PHE A 36 17.17 71.17 -16.53
C PHE A 36 16.93 70.07 -15.42
N PHE A 37 17.39 70.35 -14.20
CA PHE A 37 17.14 69.45 -13.05
C PHE A 37 15.63 69.37 -12.76
N PHE A 38 14.87 70.45 -12.84
CA PHE A 38 13.45 70.40 -12.65
C PHE A 38 12.76 69.52 -13.71
N LEU A 39 13.24 69.62 -14.96
CA LEU A 39 12.72 68.76 -16.05
C LEU A 39 13.08 67.27 -15.84
N VAL A 40 14.27 66.98 -15.32
CA VAL A 40 14.70 65.58 -14.95
C VAL A 40 13.83 65.05 -13.82
N LEU A 41 13.41 65.88 -12.85
CA LEU A 41 12.51 65.47 -11.77
C LEU A 41 11.12 65.05 -12.24
N LEU A 42 10.69 65.48 -13.42
CA LEU A 42 9.39 65.15 -14.02
C LEU A 42 9.46 63.85 -14.88
N LEU A 43 10.65 63.29 -15.12
CA LEU A 43 10.79 62.07 -15.89
C LEU A 43 10.12 60.91 -15.19
N PRO A 44 9.55 59.95 -15.94
CA PRO A 44 8.97 58.74 -15.37
C PRO A 44 10.09 57.85 -14.82
N TRP A 45 9.87 57.39 -13.59
CA TRP A 45 10.76 56.43 -12.87
C TRP A 45 9.98 55.19 -12.57
N GLN A 46 10.55 54.03 -12.93
CA GLN A 46 9.96 52.73 -12.61
C GLN A 46 10.41 52.27 -11.21
N GLN A 47 9.47 52.20 -10.28
CA GLN A 47 9.71 51.59 -8.99
C GLN A 47 9.99 50.09 -9.16
N ASN A 48 10.90 49.55 -8.41
CA ASN A 48 11.23 48.13 -8.48
C ASN A 48 11.65 47.56 -7.09
N VAL A 49 11.43 46.26 -6.91
CA VAL A 49 11.95 45.48 -5.82
C VAL A 49 13.05 44.57 -6.38
N GLN A 50 14.22 44.63 -5.79
CA GLN A 50 15.37 43.84 -6.22
C GLN A 50 15.44 42.54 -5.42
N GLY A 51 15.71 41.43 -6.11
CA GLY A 51 15.98 40.12 -5.51
C GLY A 51 17.18 39.46 -6.17
N LYS A 52 17.93 38.73 -5.38
CA LYS A 52 18.95 37.79 -5.87
C LYS A 52 18.36 36.38 -5.79
N GLY A 53 18.80 35.52 -6.69
CA GLY A 53 18.29 34.19 -6.71
C GLY A 53 19.10 33.24 -7.56
N LYS A 54 18.49 32.13 -7.92
CA LYS A 54 19.08 31.13 -8.81
C LYS A 54 18.01 30.53 -9.72
N VAL A 55 18.48 29.97 -10.81
CA VAL A 55 17.64 29.19 -11.72
C VAL A 55 17.31 27.83 -11.08
N THR A 56 16.06 27.44 -11.17
CA THR A 56 15.57 26.16 -10.65
C THR A 56 14.54 25.58 -11.62
N PRO A 57 14.36 24.28 -11.70
CA PRO A 57 13.21 23.70 -12.40
C PRO A 57 11.88 24.14 -11.74
N LEU A 58 10.90 24.45 -12.58
CA LEU A 58 9.57 24.89 -12.13
C LEU A 58 8.87 23.82 -11.29
N ARG A 59 8.88 22.59 -11.77
CA ARG A 59 8.24 21.45 -11.11
C ARG A 59 9.21 20.71 -10.21
N PRO A 60 8.79 20.24 -9.02
CA PRO A 60 9.63 19.44 -8.15
C PRO A 60 10.14 18.14 -8.82
N GLU A 61 9.34 17.52 -9.69
CA GLU A 61 9.66 16.31 -10.45
C GLU A 61 10.80 16.52 -11.46
N ASP A 62 10.97 17.75 -11.94
CA ASP A 62 12.03 18.13 -12.88
C ASP A 62 13.36 18.46 -12.17
N ARG A 63 13.42 18.39 -10.84
CA ARG A 63 14.66 18.62 -10.10
C ARG A 63 15.60 17.44 -10.23
N PRO A 64 16.92 17.66 -10.08
CA PRO A 64 17.88 16.55 -10.00
C PRO A 64 17.45 15.57 -8.92
N GLN A 65 17.29 14.30 -9.29
CA GLN A 65 16.89 13.24 -8.39
C GLN A 65 18.08 12.35 -8.08
N VAL A 66 18.28 12.12 -6.80
CA VAL A 66 19.28 11.18 -6.32
C VAL A 66 18.64 9.80 -6.27
N ILE A 67 19.35 8.80 -6.80
CA ILE A 67 18.94 7.40 -6.76
C ILE A 67 19.75 6.70 -5.69
N PRO A 68 19.11 6.36 -4.55
CA PRO A 68 19.76 5.58 -3.51
C PRO A 68 19.72 4.08 -3.84
N SER A 69 20.64 3.32 -3.25
CA SER A 69 20.56 1.87 -3.25
C SER A 69 19.45 1.40 -2.31
N VAL A 70 18.56 0.53 -2.79
CA VAL A 70 17.50 -0.10 -1.97
C VAL A 70 18.08 -1.23 -1.11
N LEU A 71 19.17 -1.86 -1.54
CA LEU A 71 19.81 -2.99 -0.88
C LEU A 71 21.28 -2.70 -0.59
N ALA A 72 21.78 -3.26 0.51
CA ALA A 72 23.21 -3.30 0.75
C ALA A 72 23.84 -4.39 -0.11
N GLY A 73 24.94 -4.06 -0.79
CA GLY A 73 25.60 -4.98 -1.69
C GLY A 73 26.96 -4.48 -2.17
N ARG A 74 27.46 -5.12 -3.19
CA ARG A 74 28.68 -4.73 -3.91
C ARG A 74 28.33 -4.43 -5.36
N ILE A 75 28.89 -3.35 -5.89
CA ILE A 75 28.72 -3.00 -7.31
C ILE A 75 29.42 -4.06 -8.16
N GLU A 76 28.70 -4.73 -9.01
CA GLU A 76 29.21 -5.73 -9.95
C GLU A 76 29.63 -5.06 -11.25
N GLU A 77 28.73 -4.24 -11.82
CA GLU A 77 28.96 -3.59 -13.11
C GLU A 77 28.24 -2.23 -13.18
N TRP A 78 28.89 -1.25 -13.81
CA TRP A 78 28.31 0.02 -14.21
C TRP A 78 27.96 0.00 -15.69
N MET A 79 26.70 0.32 -16.04
CA MET A 79 26.22 0.36 -17.43
C MET A 79 26.18 1.79 -18.00
N VAL A 80 26.41 2.81 -17.17
CA VAL A 80 26.31 4.23 -17.57
C VAL A 80 27.54 5.01 -17.14
N GLN A 81 27.76 6.16 -17.81
CA GLN A 81 28.82 7.12 -17.53
C GLN A 81 28.23 8.48 -17.16
N GLU A 82 29.00 9.29 -16.45
CA GLU A 82 28.63 10.69 -16.18
C GLU A 82 28.49 11.46 -17.50
N GLY A 83 27.43 12.27 -17.60
CA GLY A 83 27.06 13.01 -18.82
C GLY A 83 26.24 12.20 -19.82
N GLN A 84 26.08 10.91 -19.64
CA GLN A 84 25.30 10.05 -20.55
C GLN A 84 23.80 10.31 -20.43
N PHE A 85 23.12 10.28 -21.56
CA PHE A 85 21.67 10.31 -21.63
C PHE A 85 21.10 8.91 -21.39
N VAL A 86 20.11 8.79 -20.51
CA VAL A 86 19.40 7.55 -20.16
C VAL A 86 17.91 7.73 -20.28
N LYS A 87 17.20 6.69 -20.67
CA LYS A 87 15.75 6.63 -20.70
C LYS A 87 15.22 6.02 -19.40
N ALA A 88 13.99 6.35 -19.03
CA ALA A 88 13.30 5.67 -17.94
C ALA A 88 13.31 4.15 -18.15
N GLY A 89 13.73 3.39 -17.14
CA GLY A 89 13.88 1.93 -17.18
C GLY A 89 15.26 1.42 -17.60
N ASP A 90 16.16 2.26 -18.17
CA ASP A 90 17.51 1.85 -18.51
C ASP A 90 18.29 1.42 -17.26
N THR A 91 19.09 0.37 -17.41
CA THR A 91 19.94 -0.13 -16.31
C THR A 91 21.11 0.83 -16.07
N ILE A 92 21.26 1.26 -14.82
CA ILE A 92 22.35 2.13 -14.37
C ILE A 92 23.53 1.30 -13.89
N CYS A 93 23.27 0.41 -12.93
CA CYS A 93 24.28 -0.51 -12.42
C CYS A 93 23.63 -1.81 -11.92
N VAL A 94 24.42 -2.85 -11.82
CA VAL A 94 24.06 -4.13 -11.24
C VAL A 94 24.82 -4.28 -9.93
N ILE A 95 24.11 -4.69 -8.89
CA ILE A 95 24.65 -4.95 -7.57
C ILE A 95 24.51 -6.41 -7.20
N THR A 96 25.48 -6.97 -6.50
CA THR A 96 25.45 -8.32 -5.94
C THR A 96 25.35 -8.23 -4.44
N GLU A 97 24.44 -8.97 -3.83
CA GLU A 97 24.27 -9.00 -2.39
C GLU A 97 25.41 -9.73 -1.69
N VAL A 98 25.85 -9.21 -0.53
CA VAL A 98 26.94 -9.77 0.27
C VAL A 98 26.42 -10.58 1.47
N LYS A 99 25.12 -10.63 1.72
CA LYS A 99 24.54 -11.36 2.85
C LYS A 99 24.43 -12.86 2.54
N ASP A 100 25.06 -13.70 3.36
CA ASP A 100 25.10 -15.18 3.22
C ASP A 100 23.74 -15.84 2.94
N LYS A 101 22.65 -15.29 3.51
CA LYS A 101 21.30 -15.84 3.37
C LYS A 101 20.77 -15.81 1.93
N PHE A 102 21.34 -15.00 1.04
CA PHE A 102 20.84 -14.77 -0.34
C PHE A 102 21.90 -15.09 -1.41
N PHE A 103 22.95 -15.82 -1.03
CA PHE A 103 24.05 -16.17 -1.92
C PHE A 103 23.72 -17.20 -2.99
N ASP A 104 22.58 -17.92 -2.86
CA ASP A 104 22.22 -18.96 -3.83
C ASP A 104 21.45 -18.36 -5.02
N PRO A 105 22.06 -18.23 -6.21
CA PRO A 105 21.39 -17.72 -7.40
C PRO A 105 20.18 -18.55 -7.83
N GLN A 106 20.10 -19.81 -7.35
CA GLN A 106 19.02 -20.72 -7.68
C GLN A 106 17.90 -20.76 -6.63
N MET A 107 17.97 -19.92 -5.60
CA MET A 107 17.04 -19.94 -4.47
C MET A 107 15.58 -19.74 -4.93
N ILE A 108 15.32 -18.81 -5.83
CA ILE A 108 13.99 -18.56 -6.41
C ILE A 108 13.46 -19.84 -7.09
N ARG A 109 14.28 -20.48 -7.94
CA ARG A 109 13.89 -21.71 -8.64
C ARG A 109 13.64 -22.86 -7.66
N ARG A 110 14.52 -23.06 -6.67
CA ARG A 110 14.37 -24.13 -5.66
C ARG A 110 13.15 -23.93 -4.79
N THR A 111 12.87 -22.70 -4.38
CA THR A 111 11.64 -22.38 -3.62
C THR A 111 10.39 -22.63 -4.46
N GLY A 112 10.42 -22.28 -5.74
CA GLY A 112 9.34 -22.61 -6.67
C GLY A 112 9.11 -24.13 -6.81
N GLU A 113 10.19 -24.92 -6.99
CA GLU A 113 10.12 -26.40 -7.04
C GLU A 113 9.57 -26.99 -5.73
N GLN A 114 9.96 -26.45 -4.57
CA GLN A 114 9.42 -26.90 -3.28
C GLN A 114 7.90 -26.63 -3.18
N ILE A 115 7.43 -25.51 -3.67
CA ILE A 115 5.99 -25.19 -3.71
C ILE A 115 5.24 -26.23 -4.56
N VAL A 116 5.75 -26.57 -5.76
CA VAL A 116 5.14 -27.58 -6.64
C VAL A 116 5.07 -28.92 -5.94
N ASN A 117 6.18 -29.39 -5.36
CA ASN A 117 6.23 -30.67 -4.62
C ASN A 117 5.23 -30.70 -3.45
N LYS A 118 5.07 -29.59 -2.74
CA LYS A 118 4.07 -29.46 -1.66
C LYS A 118 2.64 -29.46 -2.20
N GLN A 119 2.40 -28.87 -3.35
CA GLN A 119 1.08 -28.90 -4.03
C GLN A 119 0.71 -30.33 -4.45
N ASP A 120 1.65 -31.10 -4.96
CA ASP A 120 1.44 -32.52 -5.29
C ASP A 120 1.15 -33.35 -4.05
N ALA A 121 1.83 -33.09 -2.93
CA ALA A 121 1.52 -33.72 -1.65
C ALA A 121 0.10 -33.36 -1.15
N VAL A 122 -0.35 -32.14 -1.33
CA VAL A 122 -1.72 -31.71 -1.02
C VAL A 122 -2.74 -32.48 -1.87
N LYS A 123 -2.46 -32.67 -3.17
CA LYS A 123 -3.31 -33.45 -4.06
C LYS A 123 -3.43 -34.90 -3.60
N ALA A 124 -2.32 -35.55 -3.23
CA ALA A 124 -2.32 -36.92 -2.69
C ALA A 124 -3.15 -37.02 -1.40
N LYS A 125 -3.10 -36.02 -0.51
CA LYS A 125 -3.95 -35.96 0.69
C LYS A 125 -5.44 -35.84 0.36
N LEU A 126 -5.81 -35.03 -0.64
CA LEU A 126 -7.20 -34.92 -1.13
C LEU A 126 -7.69 -36.24 -1.69
N ASP A 127 -6.86 -36.98 -2.44
CA ASP A 127 -7.20 -38.30 -2.98
C ASP A 127 -7.38 -39.31 -1.84
N LYS A 128 -6.55 -39.26 -0.81
CA LYS A 128 -6.71 -40.11 0.42
C LYS A 128 -8.05 -39.81 1.11
N ILE A 129 -8.40 -38.55 1.31
CA ILE A 129 -9.67 -38.16 1.92
C ILE A 129 -10.84 -38.71 1.09
N ALA A 130 -10.82 -38.49 -0.24
CA ALA A 130 -11.88 -38.97 -1.13
C ALA A 130 -12.02 -40.50 -1.12
N ALA A 131 -10.89 -41.25 -1.09
CA ALA A 131 -10.90 -42.69 -0.97
C ALA A 131 -11.51 -43.16 0.36
N THR A 132 -11.11 -42.56 1.48
CA THR A 132 -11.63 -42.88 2.81
C THR A 132 -13.12 -42.52 2.95
N GLN A 133 -13.58 -41.44 2.34
CA GLN A 133 -15.03 -41.07 2.26
C GLN A 133 -15.83 -42.18 1.54
N LYS A 134 -15.31 -42.69 0.42
CA LYS A 134 -15.94 -43.85 -0.27
C LYS A 134 -15.97 -45.08 0.60
N GLN A 135 -14.91 -45.34 1.39
CA GLN A 135 -14.87 -46.43 2.35
C GLN A 135 -15.95 -46.28 3.45
N VAL A 136 -16.12 -45.03 4.00
CA VAL A 136 -17.18 -44.75 4.97
C VAL A 136 -18.57 -45.04 4.39
N ALA A 137 -18.81 -44.61 3.15
CA ALA A 137 -20.08 -44.90 2.47
C ALA A 137 -20.34 -46.41 2.32
N ALA A 138 -19.32 -47.16 1.89
CA ALA A 138 -19.41 -48.62 1.77
C ALA A 138 -19.64 -49.31 3.12
N LEU A 139 -19.00 -48.83 4.21
CA LEU A 139 -19.25 -49.35 5.57
C LEU A 139 -20.68 -49.04 6.03
N LYS A 140 -21.25 -47.88 5.77
CA LYS A 140 -22.63 -47.53 6.10
C LYS A 140 -23.62 -48.38 5.34
N ASP A 141 -23.39 -48.68 4.07
CA ASP A 141 -24.22 -49.60 3.30
C ASP A 141 -24.08 -51.08 3.83
N GLY A 142 -22.84 -51.49 4.13
CA GLY A 142 -22.56 -52.81 4.74
C GLY A 142 -23.25 -52.95 6.08
N LEU A 143 -23.23 -51.95 6.93
CA LEU A 143 -23.98 -51.94 8.21
C LEU A 143 -25.49 -52.13 7.97
N ARG A 144 -26.07 -51.38 7.03
CA ARG A 144 -27.53 -51.52 6.72
C ARG A 144 -27.88 -52.96 6.34
N PHE A 145 -27.14 -53.57 5.42
CA PHE A 145 -27.42 -54.93 4.99
C PHE A 145 -27.21 -55.98 6.11
N LYS A 146 -26.13 -55.79 6.91
CA LYS A 146 -25.81 -56.71 8.00
C LYS A 146 -26.86 -56.64 9.13
N LEU A 147 -27.32 -55.42 9.47
CA LEU A 147 -28.41 -55.22 10.44
C LEU A 147 -29.70 -55.88 9.95
N GLU A 148 -30.06 -55.73 8.67
CA GLU A 148 -31.23 -56.36 8.11
C GLU A 148 -31.14 -57.89 8.18
N GLN A 149 -29.99 -58.46 7.83
CA GLN A 149 -29.70 -59.89 7.97
C GLN A 149 -29.86 -60.37 9.43
N SER A 150 -29.27 -59.67 10.38
CA SER A 150 -29.33 -60.03 11.81
C SER A 150 -30.78 -59.86 12.37
N ARG A 151 -31.51 -58.83 11.99
CA ARG A 151 -32.92 -58.64 12.35
C ARG A 151 -33.80 -59.77 11.83
N ASN A 152 -33.56 -60.22 10.59
CA ASN A 152 -34.26 -61.38 10.04
C ASN A 152 -33.97 -62.67 10.84
N LYS A 153 -32.72 -62.87 11.27
CA LYS A 153 -32.33 -63.97 12.14
C LYS A 153 -33.05 -63.93 13.50
N VAL A 154 -33.09 -62.77 14.15
CA VAL A 154 -33.88 -62.57 15.39
C VAL A 154 -35.34 -62.89 15.17
N LYS A 155 -35.97 -62.41 14.05
CA LYS A 155 -37.36 -62.71 13.71
C LYS A 155 -37.61 -64.23 13.54
N GLN A 156 -36.71 -64.91 12.87
CA GLN A 156 -36.78 -66.39 12.73
C GLN A 156 -36.72 -67.10 14.09
N MET A 157 -35.81 -66.66 14.98
CA MET A 157 -35.72 -67.22 16.31
C MET A 157 -36.94 -66.95 17.16
N ARG A 158 -37.60 -65.78 17.05
CA ARG A 158 -38.85 -65.50 17.74
C ARG A 158 -39.96 -66.41 17.29
N PHE A 159 -40.09 -66.69 15.99
CA PHE A 159 -41.09 -67.68 15.51
C PHE A 159 -40.76 -69.06 16.02
N LYS A 160 -39.49 -69.49 16.13
CA LYS A 160 -39.08 -70.80 16.68
C LYS A 160 -39.43 -70.88 18.16
N VAL A 161 -39.20 -69.83 18.96
CA VAL A 161 -39.61 -69.74 20.36
C VAL A 161 -41.13 -69.89 20.52
N GLU A 162 -41.91 -69.25 19.68
CA GLU A 162 -43.37 -69.32 19.69
C GLU A 162 -43.86 -70.75 19.40
N ALA A 163 -43.22 -71.46 18.42
CA ALA A 163 -43.57 -72.80 18.06
C ALA A 163 -43.23 -73.83 19.22
N GLU A 164 -42.02 -73.64 19.81
CA GLU A 164 -41.66 -74.55 20.94
C GLU A 164 -42.46 -74.24 22.22
N ARG A 165 -42.90 -73.00 22.42
CA ARG A 165 -43.84 -72.65 23.52
C ARG A 165 -45.18 -73.32 23.34
N ALA A 166 -45.71 -73.37 22.12
CA ALA A 166 -46.94 -74.11 21.84
C ALA A 166 -46.81 -75.56 22.04
N ALA A 167 -45.65 -76.18 21.66
CA ALA A 167 -45.34 -77.57 21.90
C ALA A 167 -45.21 -77.94 23.40
N LEU A 168 -44.59 -77.02 24.19
CA LEU A 168 -44.50 -77.19 25.65
C LEU A 168 -45.89 -77.16 26.30
N GLU A 169 -46.74 -76.19 25.89
CA GLU A 169 -48.10 -76.11 26.43
C GLU A 169 -48.92 -77.34 26.08
N ALA A 170 -48.80 -77.90 24.85
CA ALA A 170 -49.44 -79.16 24.47
C ALA A 170 -48.90 -80.33 25.29
N ALA A 171 -47.60 -80.44 25.56
CA ALA A 171 -47.02 -81.51 26.41
C ALA A 171 -47.51 -81.36 27.85
N LYS A 172 -47.61 -80.20 28.40
CA LYS A 172 -48.14 -79.89 29.72
C LYS A 172 -49.65 -80.36 29.89
N ILE A 173 -50.50 -80.05 28.91
CA ILE A 173 -51.88 -80.48 28.88
C ILE A 173 -51.90 -82.04 28.84
N ASN A 174 -51.07 -82.68 27.98
CA ASN A 174 -51.05 -84.13 27.86
C ASN A 174 -50.64 -84.82 29.17
N TYR A 175 -49.58 -84.25 29.83
CA TYR A 175 -49.16 -84.74 31.15
C TYR A 175 -50.26 -84.64 32.19
N GLN A 176 -50.91 -83.49 32.23
CA GLN A 176 -52.04 -83.25 33.15
C GLN A 176 -53.22 -84.23 32.94
N MET A 177 -53.62 -84.45 31.67
CA MET A 177 -54.59 -85.45 31.32
C MET A 177 -54.15 -86.89 31.75
N ALA A 178 -52.88 -87.29 31.53
CA ALA A 178 -52.42 -88.60 31.94
C ALA A 178 -52.40 -88.76 33.49
N GLN A 179 -51.97 -87.72 34.19
CA GLN A 179 -51.99 -87.65 35.66
C GLN A 179 -53.41 -87.77 36.23
N ASP A 180 -54.45 -87.05 35.64
CA ASP A 180 -55.80 -87.14 36.07
C ASP A 180 -56.42 -88.55 35.82
N GLN A 181 -56.03 -89.16 34.67
CA GLN A 181 -56.46 -90.56 34.39
C GLN A 181 -55.84 -91.53 35.32
N PHE A 182 -54.54 -91.41 35.67
CA PHE A 182 -53.83 -92.21 36.66
C PHE A 182 -54.50 -92.12 38.04
N THR A 183 -54.75 -90.88 38.51
CA THR A 183 -55.39 -90.60 39.81
C THR A 183 -56.80 -91.21 39.93
N ARG A 184 -57.60 -91.12 38.86
CA ARG A 184 -58.85 -91.79 38.82
C ARG A 184 -58.76 -93.30 38.86
N LEU A 185 -57.80 -93.93 38.15
CA LEU A 185 -57.66 -95.38 38.10
C LEU A 185 -57.10 -95.90 39.44
N ASP A 186 -56.21 -95.17 40.10
CA ASP A 186 -55.71 -95.44 41.42
C ASP A 186 -56.77 -95.54 42.49
N ALA A 187 -57.76 -94.56 42.41
CA ALA A 187 -58.90 -94.53 43.26
C ALA A 187 -59.90 -95.71 43.01
N LEU A 188 -60.04 -96.20 41.76
CA LEU A 188 -60.77 -97.41 41.42
C LEU A 188 -60.04 -98.71 41.87
N PHE A 189 -58.75 -98.75 41.68
CA PHE A 189 -57.92 -99.91 42.15
C PHE A 189 -58.04 -100.05 43.67
N LYS A 190 -57.94 -98.97 44.45
CA LYS A 190 -58.13 -99.02 45.92
C LYS A 190 -59.52 -99.51 46.33
N LYS A 191 -60.52 -99.41 45.46
CA LYS A 191 -61.90 -99.90 45.66
C LYS A 191 -62.05 -101.37 45.15
N GLY A 192 -60.97 -101.99 44.58
CA GLY A 192 -61.01 -103.38 44.05
C GLY A 192 -61.68 -103.49 42.67
N LEU A 193 -61.91 -102.37 41.95
CA LEU A 193 -62.63 -102.26 40.65
C LEU A 193 -61.68 -102.18 39.42
N ALA A 194 -60.41 -102.20 39.58
CA ALA A 194 -59.39 -102.19 38.50
C ALA A 194 -58.27 -103.21 38.76
N SER A 195 -57.53 -103.66 37.67
CA SER A 195 -56.41 -104.60 37.79
C SER A 195 -55.05 -103.88 38.06
N LEU A 196 -54.10 -104.54 38.71
CA LEU A 196 -52.76 -104.05 38.95
C LEU A 196 -52.06 -103.72 37.62
N THR A 197 -52.19 -104.54 36.60
CA THR A 197 -51.64 -104.39 35.26
C THR A 197 -52.10 -103.09 34.59
N GLU A 198 -53.40 -102.79 34.72
CA GLU A 198 -53.92 -101.53 34.18
C GLU A 198 -53.41 -100.31 34.91
N LEU A 199 -53.28 -100.34 36.22
CA LEU A 199 -52.66 -99.28 37.03
C LEU A 199 -51.14 -99.08 36.64
N GLN A 200 -50.37 -100.17 36.49
CA GLN A 200 -49.02 -100.08 36.04
C GLN A 200 -48.88 -99.51 34.64
N ASN A 201 -49.70 -99.91 33.68
CA ASN A 201 -49.76 -99.36 32.33
C ASN A 201 -50.10 -97.89 32.34
N ARG A 202 -51.03 -97.42 33.19
CA ARG A 202 -51.35 -96.04 33.29
C ARG A 202 -50.23 -95.19 33.95
N ASN A 203 -49.56 -95.80 34.97
CA ASN A 203 -48.40 -95.15 35.58
C ASN A 203 -47.23 -94.96 34.55
N ASN A 204 -46.95 -96.03 33.73
CA ASN A 204 -46.01 -95.90 32.65
C ASN A 204 -46.34 -94.82 31.68
N LYS A 205 -47.57 -94.69 31.24
CA LYS A 205 -48.04 -93.59 30.37
C LYS A 205 -47.88 -92.21 31.00
N THR A 206 -48.09 -92.10 32.33
CA THR A 206 -47.91 -90.83 33.04
C THR A 206 -46.39 -90.49 33.11
N GLN A 207 -45.52 -91.50 33.33
CA GLN A 207 -44.06 -91.26 33.30
C GLN A 207 -43.56 -90.88 31.88
N GLU A 208 -44.10 -91.53 30.80
CA GLU A 208 -43.83 -91.12 29.41
C GLU A 208 -44.25 -89.69 29.12
N ALA A 209 -45.46 -89.27 29.57
CA ALA A 209 -45.95 -87.90 29.39
C ALA A 209 -45.10 -86.93 30.19
N ASN A 210 -44.64 -87.24 31.40
CA ASN A 210 -43.75 -86.40 32.19
C ASN A 210 -42.37 -86.25 31.53
N ALA A 211 -41.80 -87.36 31.02
CA ALA A 211 -40.52 -87.33 30.27
C ALA A 211 -40.63 -86.40 29.04
N LYS A 212 -41.76 -86.47 28.33
CA LYS A 212 -42.05 -85.56 27.16
C LYS A 212 -42.23 -84.14 27.55
N LEU A 213 -42.87 -83.84 28.70
CA LEU A 213 -42.96 -82.49 29.25
C LEU A 213 -41.57 -81.90 29.53
N VAL A 214 -40.72 -82.68 30.26
CA VAL A 214 -39.33 -82.22 30.57
C VAL A 214 -38.47 -82.05 29.30
N GLU A 215 -38.63 -82.94 28.30
CA GLU A 215 -37.99 -82.75 26.97
C GLU A 215 -38.42 -81.45 26.29
N SER A 216 -39.71 -81.14 26.25
CA SER A 216 -40.26 -79.98 25.63
C SER A 216 -39.87 -78.65 26.39
N ASP A 217 -39.77 -78.67 27.72
CA ASP A 217 -39.34 -77.58 28.55
C ASP A 217 -37.85 -77.28 28.27
N ASN A 218 -36.99 -78.31 28.27
CA ASN A 218 -35.57 -78.17 27.95
C ASN A 218 -35.38 -77.58 26.53
N LYS A 219 -36.14 -78.05 25.58
CA LYS A 219 -36.09 -77.54 24.19
C LYS A 219 -36.56 -76.14 24.07
N PHE A 220 -37.64 -75.68 24.75
CA PHE A 220 -38.10 -74.29 24.83
C PHE A 220 -36.98 -73.39 25.41
N ASN A 221 -36.37 -73.82 26.57
CA ASN A 221 -35.29 -73.06 27.20
C ASN A 221 -34.06 -72.89 26.28
N SER A 222 -33.71 -73.99 25.55
CA SER A 222 -32.61 -73.93 24.56
C SER A 222 -32.84 -72.93 23.46
N VAL A 223 -34.07 -72.91 22.85
CA VAL A 223 -34.41 -72.05 21.78
C VAL A 223 -34.55 -70.59 22.29
N GLN A 224 -34.98 -70.35 23.53
CA GLN A 224 -35.01 -69.02 24.16
C GLN A 224 -33.56 -68.52 24.33
N ASN A 225 -32.59 -69.32 24.71
CA ASN A 225 -31.20 -68.95 24.76
C ASN A 225 -30.63 -68.60 23.35
N GLU A 226 -31.04 -69.36 22.30
CA GLU A 226 -30.68 -69.06 20.91
C GLU A 226 -31.20 -67.70 20.46
N LEU A 227 -32.44 -67.30 20.90
CA LEU A 227 -32.96 -65.96 20.62
C LEU A 227 -32.15 -64.87 21.28
N ILE A 228 -31.82 -65.05 22.59
CA ILE A 228 -30.97 -64.07 23.31
C ILE A 228 -29.62 -63.91 22.60
N ASN A 229 -28.98 -65.04 22.20
CA ASN A 229 -27.70 -64.99 21.47
C ASN A 229 -27.84 -64.25 20.13
N ALA A 230 -28.94 -64.42 19.39
CA ALA A 230 -29.21 -63.70 18.14
C ALA A 230 -29.40 -62.17 18.36
N GLU A 231 -30.04 -61.78 19.48
CA GLU A 231 -30.19 -60.38 19.88
C GLU A 231 -28.84 -59.75 20.30
N ILE A 232 -27.98 -60.49 21.01
CA ILE A 232 -26.61 -60.09 21.34
C ILE A 232 -25.78 -59.92 20.06
N GLU A 233 -25.87 -60.84 19.10
CA GLU A 233 -25.18 -60.77 17.81
C GLU A 233 -25.60 -59.55 16.99
N LEU A 234 -26.89 -59.15 17.01
CA LEU A 234 -27.41 -57.96 16.37
C LEU A 234 -26.71 -56.70 16.92
N ASN A 235 -26.65 -56.56 18.25
CA ASN A 235 -26.01 -55.44 18.91
C ASN A 235 -24.49 -55.43 18.68
N ALA A 236 -23.84 -56.56 18.67
CA ALA A 236 -22.39 -56.70 18.42
C ALA A 236 -22.03 -56.28 16.99
N VAL A 237 -22.86 -56.61 15.98
CA VAL A 237 -22.69 -56.18 14.59
C VAL A 237 -22.81 -54.66 14.49
N GLU A 238 -23.82 -54.07 15.14
CA GLU A 238 -23.99 -52.63 15.14
C GLU A 238 -22.78 -51.88 15.73
N ALA A 239 -22.29 -52.34 16.91
CA ALA A 239 -21.14 -51.75 17.58
C ALA A 239 -19.84 -51.90 16.75
N ASP A 240 -19.57 -53.06 16.11
CA ASP A 240 -18.41 -53.27 15.26
C ASP A 240 -18.37 -52.31 14.04
N TYR A 241 -19.52 -52.14 13.39
CA TYR A 241 -19.57 -51.21 12.24
C TYR A 241 -19.46 -49.75 12.65
N ILE A 242 -20.08 -49.36 13.77
CA ILE A 242 -19.93 -48.00 14.33
C ILE A 242 -18.47 -47.70 14.64
N ASP A 243 -17.77 -48.65 15.27
CA ASP A 243 -16.32 -48.52 15.56
C ASP A 243 -15.50 -48.35 14.27
N LYS A 244 -15.76 -49.17 13.24
CA LYS A 244 -15.08 -49.04 11.93
C LYS A 244 -15.37 -47.72 11.22
N ILE A 245 -16.60 -47.24 11.26
CA ILE A 245 -16.99 -45.97 10.68
C ILE A 245 -16.31 -44.81 11.43
N SER A 246 -16.32 -44.82 12.76
CA SER A 246 -15.69 -43.79 13.59
C SER A 246 -14.16 -43.73 13.37
N LYS A 247 -13.51 -44.88 13.23
CA LYS A 247 -12.08 -44.94 12.87
C LYS A 247 -11.81 -44.33 11.50
N ALA A 248 -12.63 -44.63 10.49
CA ALA A 248 -12.46 -44.07 9.15
C ALA A 248 -12.77 -42.54 9.13
N GLU A 249 -13.75 -42.08 9.88
CA GLU A 249 -14.04 -40.62 10.02
C GLU A 249 -12.90 -39.90 10.78
N SER A 250 -12.27 -40.56 11.77
CA SER A 250 -11.07 -40.02 12.43
C SER A 250 -9.92 -39.82 11.45
N ILE A 251 -9.66 -40.79 10.56
CA ILE A 251 -8.64 -40.67 9.50
C ILE A 251 -8.93 -39.53 8.56
N ILE A 252 -10.22 -39.28 8.20
CA ILE A 252 -10.61 -38.13 7.37
C ILE A 252 -10.29 -36.85 8.10
N ASN A 253 -10.65 -36.70 9.36
CA ASN A 253 -10.40 -35.51 10.16
C ASN A 253 -8.90 -35.22 10.31
N GLU A 254 -8.09 -36.22 10.58
CA GLU A 254 -6.63 -36.13 10.65
C GLU A 254 -6.05 -35.66 9.31
N ALA A 255 -6.38 -36.35 8.21
CA ALA A 255 -5.93 -35.98 6.88
C ALA A 255 -6.39 -34.57 6.46
N THR A 256 -7.57 -34.14 6.92
CA THR A 256 -8.08 -32.78 6.69
C THR A 256 -7.29 -31.74 7.48
N GLY A 257 -6.94 -32.02 8.72
CA GLY A 257 -6.04 -31.20 9.53
C GLY A 257 -4.67 -31.00 8.86
N GLU A 258 -4.04 -32.12 8.46
CA GLU A 258 -2.78 -32.09 7.72
C GLU A 258 -2.87 -31.35 6.37
N LEU A 259 -4.02 -31.40 5.70
CA LEU A 259 -4.29 -30.67 4.47
C LEU A 259 -4.25 -29.16 4.71
N PHE A 260 -4.91 -28.67 5.75
CA PHE A 260 -4.92 -27.26 6.10
C PHE A 260 -3.52 -26.77 6.51
N GLU A 261 -2.78 -27.56 7.26
CA GLU A 261 -1.40 -27.27 7.63
C GLU A 261 -0.51 -27.14 6.39
N SER A 262 -0.58 -28.12 5.48
CA SER A 262 0.17 -28.09 4.22
C SER A 262 -0.19 -26.87 3.33
N ARG A 263 -1.45 -26.45 3.29
CA ARG A 263 -1.88 -25.23 2.59
C ARG A 263 -1.32 -23.97 3.23
N ALA A 264 -1.27 -23.91 4.56
CA ALA A 264 -0.68 -22.78 5.27
C ALA A 264 0.83 -22.67 5.01
N GLU A 265 1.54 -23.81 4.96
CA GLU A 265 2.96 -23.83 4.57
C GLU A 265 3.17 -23.36 3.13
N ILE A 266 2.36 -23.82 2.17
CA ILE A 266 2.43 -23.37 0.77
C ILE A 266 2.23 -21.86 0.72
N SER A 267 1.24 -21.30 1.43
CA SER A 267 1.02 -19.86 1.46
C SER A 267 2.22 -19.10 2.01
N LYS A 268 2.88 -19.58 3.05
CA LYS A 268 4.12 -18.97 3.58
C LYS A 268 5.25 -19.02 2.54
N MET A 269 5.43 -20.15 1.88
CA MET A 269 6.47 -20.29 0.83
C MET A 269 6.17 -19.41 -0.39
N GLN A 270 4.91 -19.20 -0.75
CA GLN A 270 4.52 -18.28 -1.82
C GLN A 270 4.86 -16.82 -1.48
N VAL A 271 4.61 -16.39 -0.24
CA VAL A 271 5.01 -15.07 0.25
C VAL A 271 6.54 -14.93 0.23
N GLU A 272 7.25 -15.96 0.66
CA GLU A 272 8.73 -15.96 0.62
C GLU A 272 9.24 -15.88 -0.83
N LEU A 273 8.67 -16.64 -1.75
CA LEU A 273 9.01 -16.57 -3.18
C LEU A 273 8.78 -15.19 -3.75
N SER A 274 7.60 -14.58 -3.52
CA SER A 274 7.30 -13.21 -3.95
C SER A 274 8.30 -12.20 -3.39
N ASN A 275 8.68 -12.32 -2.13
CA ASN A 275 9.68 -11.46 -1.53
C ASN A 275 11.07 -11.62 -2.17
N LEU A 276 11.45 -12.85 -2.52
CA LEU A 276 12.71 -13.13 -3.23
C LEU A 276 12.69 -12.56 -4.66
N GLU A 277 11.57 -12.68 -5.36
CA GLU A 277 11.38 -12.12 -6.71
C GLU A 277 11.48 -10.60 -6.69
N LEU A 278 10.72 -9.92 -5.82
CA LEU A 278 10.80 -8.47 -5.64
C LEU A 278 12.22 -8.02 -5.25
N ARG A 279 12.88 -8.77 -4.36
CA ARG A 279 14.25 -8.46 -3.97
C ARG A 279 15.22 -8.59 -5.13
N SER A 280 15.02 -9.57 -6.02
CA SER A 280 15.87 -9.77 -7.19
C SER A 280 15.79 -8.62 -8.20
N GLU A 281 14.63 -7.95 -8.28
CA GLU A 281 14.48 -6.75 -9.13
C GLU A 281 15.35 -5.59 -8.65
N PHE A 282 15.58 -5.47 -7.33
CA PHE A 282 16.41 -4.41 -6.76
C PHE A 282 17.92 -4.61 -6.95
N TYR A 283 18.37 -5.78 -7.44
CA TYR A 283 19.78 -5.95 -7.83
C TYR A 283 20.13 -5.18 -9.11
N VAL A 284 19.15 -4.85 -9.93
CA VAL A 284 19.32 -4.04 -11.13
C VAL A 284 18.77 -2.65 -10.86
N ILE A 285 19.65 -1.69 -10.63
CA ILE A 285 19.25 -0.30 -10.41
C ILE A 285 18.95 0.34 -11.75
N ARG A 286 17.74 0.84 -11.90
CA ARG A 286 17.23 1.42 -13.15
C ARG A 286 16.95 2.91 -12.99
N ALA A 287 17.03 3.64 -14.13
CA ALA A 287 16.66 5.05 -14.20
C ALA A 287 15.14 5.23 -13.96
N PRO A 288 14.69 5.99 -12.95
CA PRO A 288 13.27 6.24 -12.71
C PRO A 288 12.66 7.19 -13.75
N GLN A 289 13.48 7.97 -14.44
CA GLN A 289 13.06 8.97 -15.42
C GLN A 289 14.11 9.16 -16.51
N THR A 290 13.67 9.71 -17.64
CA THR A 290 14.55 10.04 -18.78
C THR A 290 15.34 11.32 -18.46
N GLY A 291 16.67 11.26 -18.62
CA GLY A 291 17.51 12.40 -18.29
C GLY A 291 19.00 12.14 -18.51
N TYR A 292 19.82 13.02 -17.94
CA TYR A 292 21.28 12.92 -17.99
C TYR A 292 21.83 12.51 -16.63
N ILE A 293 22.77 11.61 -16.60
CA ILE A 293 23.55 11.28 -15.41
C ILE A 293 24.45 12.47 -15.08
N VAL A 294 24.25 13.11 -13.94
CA VAL A 294 24.99 14.33 -13.57
C VAL A 294 26.19 14.00 -12.69
N LYS A 295 26.02 13.08 -11.75
CA LYS A 295 27.04 12.74 -10.79
C LYS A 295 26.88 11.29 -10.32
N ALA A 296 27.95 10.51 -10.43
CA ALA A 296 28.10 9.22 -9.78
C ALA A 296 28.80 9.43 -8.42
N MET A 297 28.12 9.04 -7.34
CA MET A 297 28.68 9.17 -5.98
C MET A 297 29.69 8.08 -5.66
N LYS A 298 29.55 6.94 -6.36
CA LYS A 298 30.41 5.76 -6.26
C LYS A 298 30.94 5.42 -7.64
N SER A 299 32.21 5.12 -7.73
CA SER A 299 32.88 4.89 -9.02
C SER A 299 33.59 3.55 -9.14
N GLY A 300 33.78 2.83 -8.03
CA GLY A 300 34.54 1.58 -8.00
C GLY A 300 33.70 0.34 -8.26
N ILE A 301 34.10 -0.48 -9.28
CA ILE A 301 33.62 -1.85 -9.39
C ILE A 301 34.13 -2.64 -8.17
N GLY A 302 33.24 -3.38 -7.50
CA GLY A 302 33.54 -4.10 -6.27
C GLY A 302 33.38 -3.28 -4.98
N GLU A 303 33.02 -1.99 -5.08
CA GLU A 303 32.79 -1.13 -3.91
C GLU A 303 31.51 -1.58 -3.17
N LEU A 304 31.60 -1.60 -1.82
CA LEU A 304 30.48 -1.93 -0.96
C LEU A 304 29.58 -0.70 -0.80
N ILE A 305 28.29 -0.93 -0.95
CA ILE A 305 27.24 0.07 -0.75
C ILE A 305 26.31 -0.37 0.37
N LYS A 306 25.82 0.60 1.13
CA LYS A 306 24.84 0.39 2.18
C LYS A 306 23.42 0.67 1.65
N GLU A 307 22.44 0.11 2.30
CA GLU A 307 21.04 0.45 2.07
C GLU A 307 20.80 1.94 2.33
N GLY A 308 20.12 2.62 1.41
CA GLY A 308 19.89 4.07 1.46
C GLY A 308 21.05 4.94 1.03
N GLU A 309 22.18 4.36 0.59
CA GLU A 309 23.32 5.14 0.14
C GLU A 309 23.12 5.66 -1.29
N ASP A 310 23.41 6.94 -1.49
CA ASP A 310 23.27 7.63 -2.76
C ASP A 310 24.27 7.09 -3.80
N LEU A 311 23.77 6.66 -4.95
CA LEU A 311 24.58 6.09 -6.02
C LEU A 311 24.82 7.07 -7.16
N VAL A 312 23.76 7.67 -7.67
CA VAL A 312 23.81 8.52 -8.86
C VAL A 312 22.73 9.59 -8.81
N THR A 313 23.01 10.74 -9.42
CA THR A 313 22.03 11.81 -9.60
C THR A 313 21.64 11.90 -11.07
N ILE A 314 20.34 11.91 -11.35
CA ILE A 314 19.76 12.11 -12.68
C ILE A 314 19.10 13.48 -12.78
N MET A 315 19.44 14.23 -13.84
CA MET A 315 18.78 15.48 -14.22
C MET A 315 17.82 15.19 -15.39
N PRO A 316 16.52 15.50 -15.27
CA PRO A 316 15.58 15.33 -16.37
C PRO A 316 15.99 16.06 -17.64
N ALA A 317 15.74 15.45 -18.81
CA ALA A 317 16.13 16.01 -20.11
C ALA A 317 15.30 17.25 -20.49
N HIS A 318 14.04 17.28 -20.10
CA HIS A 318 13.10 18.38 -20.39
C HIS A 318 12.58 18.93 -19.08
N SER A 319 13.16 20.03 -18.63
CA SER A 319 12.70 20.75 -17.46
C SER A 319 12.30 22.16 -17.84
N GLN A 320 11.11 22.58 -17.47
CA GLN A 320 10.73 23.98 -17.53
C GLN A 320 11.50 24.75 -16.47
N MET A 321 12.36 25.68 -16.92
CA MET A 321 13.16 26.48 -15.99
C MET A 321 12.32 27.63 -15.42
N ALA A 322 12.51 27.90 -14.14
CA ALA A 322 12.01 29.01 -13.40
C ALA A 322 13.18 29.68 -12.67
N VAL A 323 12.95 30.85 -12.13
CA VAL A 323 13.91 31.57 -11.28
C VAL A 323 13.31 31.72 -9.90
N GLU A 324 14.02 31.25 -8.87
CA GLU A 324 13.68 31.59 -7.50
C GLU A 324 14.45 32.86 -7.09
N LEU A 325 13.70 33.92 -6.82
CA LEU A 325 14.22 35.18 -6.30
C LEU A 325 13.94 35.25 -4.79
N TYR A 326 14.90 35.78 -4.05
CA TYR A 326 14.75 36.00 -2.62
C TYR A 326 14.55 37.49 -2.36
N VAL A 327 13.41 37.83 -1.76
CA VAL A 327 13.00 39.20 -1.45
C VAL A 327 12.90 39.39 0.06
N ARG A 328 13.11 40.63 0.52
CA ARG A 328 13.02 40.96 1.95
C ARG A 328 11.56 40.93 2.41
N ALA A 329 11.37 40.63 3.71
CA ALA A 329 10.03 40.56 4.30
C ALA A 329 9.20 41.87 4.10
N MET A 330 9.84 43.05 4.12
CA MET A 330 9.19 44.31 3.93
C MET A 330 8.67 44.52 2.49
N ASP A 331 9.26 43.87 1.51
CA ASP A 331 8.90 43.97 0.10
C ASP A 331 7.86 42.91 -0.32
N LEU A 332 7.60 41.90 0.53
CA LEU A 332 6.71 40.78 0.26
C LEU A 332 5.26 41.19 -0.11
N PRO A 333 4.63 42.17 0.58
CA PRO A 333 3.28 42.58 0.24
C PRO A 333 3.14 43.16 -1.20
N LEU A 334 4.26 43.57 -1.80
CA LEU A 334 4.31 44.13 -3.15
C LEU A 334 4.45 43.05 -4.22
N MET A 335 4.82 41.82 -3.81
CA MET A 335 5.06 40.67 -4.70
C MET A 335 3.77 39.88 -4.88
N GLN A 336 3.02 40.22 -5.93
CA GLN A 336 1.80 39.47 -6.29
C GLN A 336 2.02 38.59 -7.51
N ILE A 337 1.19 37.58 -7.64
CA ILE A 337 1.16 36.72 -8.84
C ILE A 337 0.85 37.57 -10.07
N GLY A 338 1.62 37.39 -11.14
CA GLY A 338 1.49 38.13 -12.38
C GLY A 338 2.30 39.42 -12.44
N VAL A 339 3.00 39.82 -11.36
CA VAL A 339 3.89 41.00 -11.41
C VAL A 339 5.02 40.73 -12.40
N PRO A 340 5.27 41.64 -13.37
CA PRO A 340 6.36 41.50 -14.33
C PRO A 340 7.72 41.68 -13.63
N VAL A 341 8.68 40.83 -13.99
CA VAL A 341 10.03 40.84 -13.44
C VAL A 341 11.04 40.91 -14.58
N ARG A 342 12.00 41.82 -14.49
CA ARG A 342 13.17 41.79 -15.38
C ARG A 342 14.27 40.95 -14.72
N ILE A 343 14.86 40.06 -15.49
CA ILE A 343 15.83 39.06 -15.01
C ILE A 343 17.16 39.24 -15.75
N GLN A 344 18.22 39.23 -15.01
CA GLN A 344 19.59 39.16 -15.53
C GLN A 344 20.22 37.84 -15.04
N PHE A 345 20.66 37.04 -15.97
CA PHE A 345 21.39 35.78 -15.66
C PHE A 345 22.88 36.09 -15.51
N ASP A 346 23.52 35.43 -14.53
CA ASP A 346 24.98 35.51 -14.34
C ASP A 346 25.70 35.00 -15.59
N GLY A 347 26.76 35.72 -15.96
CA GLY A 347 27.54 35.41 -17.18
C GLY A 347 26.90 35.97 -18.47
N TRP A 348 25.72 36.60 -18.42
CA TRP A 348 25.09 37.23 -19.57
C TRP A 348 25.36 38.74 -19.55
N PRO A 349 25.94 39.33 -20.62
CA PRO A 349 26.21 40.75 -20.64
C PRO A 349 24.89 41.55 -20.61
N ALA A 350 24.73 42.38 -19.59
CA ALA A 350 23.56 43.22 -19.42
C ALA A 350 23.97 44.64 -18.99
N LEU A 351 23.30 45.62 -19.57
CA LEU A 351 23.36 47.02 -19.14
C LEU A 351 21.98 47.39 -18.61
N VAL A 352 21.89 47.62 -17.31
CA VAL A 352 20.63 47.97 -16.64
C VAL A 352 20.75 49.36 -16.03
N PHE A 353 19.80 50.24 -16.39
CA PHE A 353 19.69 51.58 -15.81
C PHE A 353 18.70 51.54 -14.64
N SER A 354 19.17 51.85 -13.45
CA SER A 354 18.30 51.97 -12.29
C SER A 354 17.17 52.98 -12.56
N GLY A 355 15.91 52.58 -12.33
CA GLY A 355 14.72 53.40 -12.64
C GLY A 355 14.17 53.26 -14.06
N TRP A 356 14.94 52.70 -14.99
CA TRP A 356 14.50 52.36 -16.37
C TRP A 356 14.94 50.98 -16.81
N PRO A 357 14.58 49.93 -16.07
CA PRO A 357 15.04 48.59 -16.40
C PRO A 357 14.46 48.07 -17.73
N ASP A 358 13.36 48.65 -18.24
CA ASP A 358 12.81 48.30 -19.56
C ASP A 358 13.75 48.74 -20.71
N VAL A 359 14.62 49.74 -20.50
CA VAL A 359 15.60 50.20 -21.48
C VAL A 359 16.88 49.35 -21.41
N GLY A 360 17.00 48.46 -20.43
CA GLY A 360 18.14 47.59 -20.23
C GLY A 360 18.34 46.59 -21.40
N VAL A 361 19.59 46.48 -21.85
CA VAL A 361 20.02 45.45 -22.83
C VAL A 361 20.53 44.22 -22.10
N GLY A 362 20.13 43.01 -22.57
CA GLY A 362 20.61 41.77 -21.99
C GLY A 362 19.79 41.27 -20.80
N THR A 363 18.63 41.88 -20.53
CA THR A 363 17.67 41.38 -19.55
C THR A 363 16.51 40.63 -20.21
N PHE A 364 15.86 39.72 -19.47
CA PHE A 364 14.79 38.86 -19.94
C PHE A 364 13.53 39.07 -19.09
N GLY A 365 12.37 38.96 -19.70
CA GLY A 365 11.10 39.08 -19.00
C GLY A 365 10.73 37.80 -18.25
N GLY A 366 10.08 37.99 -17.13
CA GLY A 366 9.46 36.93 -16.36
C GLY A 366 8.21 37.46 -15.64
N LEU A 367 7.37 36.52 -15.20
CA LEU A 367 6.17 36.78 -14.42
C LEU A 367 6.23 36.04 -13.09
N VAL A 368 5.81 36.67 -12.02
CA VAL A 368 5.69 36.02 -10.71
C VAL A 368 4.60 34.98 -10.81
N GLN A 369 4.97 33.69 -10.61
CA GLN A 369 4.08 32.54 -10.61
C GLN A 369 3.61 32.17 -9.21
N ALA A 370 4.51 32.24 -8.23
CA ALA A 370 4.19 31.89 -6.84
C ALA A 370 5.04 32.72 -5.87
N VAL A 371 4.50 32.95 -4.70
CA VAL A 371 5.18 33.60 -3.58
C VAL A 371 5.04 32.72 -2.36
N ASP A 372 6.16 32.32 -1.77
CA ASP A 372 6.15 31.47 -0.59
C ASP A 372 5.59 32.22 0.62
N ARG A 373 4.81 31.50 1.43
CA ARG A 373 4.23 32.05 2.68
C ARG A 373 5.12 31.88 3.90
N VAL A 374 6.21 31.15 3.73
CA VAL A 374 7.19 30.85 4.81
C VAL A 374 8.55 31.40 4.37
N ASN A 375 9.27 32.00 5.31
CA ASN A 375 10.61 32.51 5.05
C ASN A 375 11.64 31.38 4.88
N SER A 376 12.65 31.62 4.08
CA SER A 376 13.84 30.76 3.95
C SER A 376 14.78 30.95 5.13
N ASN A 377 15.76 30.05 5.29
CA ASN A 377 16.74 30.07 6.39
C ASN A 377 17.52 31.39 6.55
N ASN A 378 17.54 32.25 5.53
CA ASN A 378 18.19 33.57 5.54
C ASN A 378 17.24 34.72 5.88
N GLY A 379 15.99 34.45 6.32
CA GLY A 379 14.98 35.46 6.66
C GLY A 379 14.33 36.16 5.46
N GLN A 380 14.59 35.70 4.23
CA GLN A 380 14.00 36.20 3.01
C GLN A 380 12.89 35.27 2.51
N PHE A 381 11.96 35.79 1.69
CA PHE A 381 10.89 35.02 1.10
C PHE A 381 11.24 34.67 -0.35
N ARG A 382 10.98 33.42 -0.72
CA ARG A 382 11.17 32.95 -2.08
C ARG A 382 10.00 33.34 -2.95
N VAL A 383 10.31 33.91 -4.11
CA VAL A 383 9.37 34.24 -5.18
C VAL A 383 9.77 33.46 -6.41
N LEU A 384 8.84 32.67 -6.94
CA LEU A 384 9.07 31.86 -8.15
C LEU A 384 8.61 32.65 -9.37
N VAL A 385 9.52 32.84 -10.32
CA VAL A 385 9.31 33.59 -11.55
C VAL A 385 9.48 32.65 -12.75
N VAL A 386 8.53 32.73 -13.68
CA VAL A 386 8.52 31.96 -14.93
C VAL A 386 8.78 32.87 -16.13
N PRO A 387 9.21 32.36 -17.29
CA PRO A 387 9.37 33.14 -18.50
C PRO A 387 8.08 33.89 -18.88
N ASP A 388 8.19 35.15 -19.29
CA ASP A 388 7.07 35.87 -19.87
C ASP A 388 6.89 35.42 -21.33
N PRO A 389 5.71 34.85 -21.70
CA PRO A 389 5.45 34.43 -23.08
C PRO A 389 5.45 35.57 -24.09
N ASN A 390 5.28 36.82 -23.64
CA ASN A 390 5.22 38.04 -24.50
C ASN A 390 6.58 38.72 -24.68
N ASP A 391 7.64 38.25 -23.99
CA ASP A 391 9.00 38.80 -24.14
C ASP A 391 9.94 37.79 -24.79
N LYS A 392 11.22 38.15 -24.94
CA LYS A 392 12.23 37.28 -25.50
C LYS A 392 12.37 36.00 -24.68
N PRO A 393 12.47 34.81 -25.32
CA PRO A 393 12.69 33.58 -24.61
C PRO A 393 14.00 33.61 -23.82
N TRP A 394 14.03 32.94 -22.68
CA TRP A 394 15.26 32.82 -21.90
C TRP A 394 16.31 32.03 -22.67
N PRO A 395 17.60 32.32 -22.48
CA PRO A 395 18.66 31.63 -23.21
C PRO A 395 18.65 30.13 -22.94
N GLU A 396 18.81 29.29 -23.95
CA GLU A 396 18.85 27.82 -23.81
C GLU A 396 20.03 27.32 -22.96
N LEU A 397 21.08 28.13 -22.82
CA LEU A 397 22.28 27.81 -22.02
C LEU A 397 22.07 28.01 -20.52
N VAL A 398 20.94 28.58 -20.11
CA VAL A 398 20.62 28.76 -18.68
C VAL A 398 20.38 27.39 -18.04
N ARG A 399 21.18 27.09 -17.01
CA ARG A 399 21.13 25.82 -16.28
C ARG A 399 20.68 26.01 -14.86
N ALA A 400 20.04 24.97 -14.29
CA ALA A 400 19.68 24.96 -12.87
C ALA A 400 20.90 25.20 -12.00
N GLY A 401 20.75 26.05 -10.97
CA GLY A 401 21.82 26.49 -10.08
C GLY A 401 22.54 27.77 -10.51
N GLY A 402 22.35 28.27 -11.76
CA GLY A 402 22.91 29.53 -12.20
C GLY A 402 22.38 30.72 -11.39
N GLY A 403 23.26 31.68 -11.03
CA GLY A 403 22.87 32.87 -10.29
C GLY A 403 22.03 33.84 -11.13
N VAL A 404 21.18 34.59 -10.46
CA VAL A 404 20.24 35.52 -11.12
C VAL A 404 20.03 36.75 -10.26
N TYR A 405 19.91 37.91 -10.95
CA TYR A 405 19.40 39.12 -10.38
C TYR A 405 18.03 39.46 -11.02
N GLY A 406 17.06 39.82 -10.19
CA GLY A 406 15.73 40.16 -10.65
C GLY A 406 15.23 41.50 -10.12
N TRP A 407 14.50 42.21 -10.94
CA TRP A 407 13.81 43.45 -10.60
C TRP A 407 12.30 43.28 -10.87
N ALA A 408 11.53 43.15 -9.79
CA ALA A 408 10.07 43.17 -9.91
C ALA A 408 9.57 44.58 -10.19
N MET A 409 8.87 44.75 -11.28
CA MET A 409 8.43 46.03 -11.79
C MET A 409 7.14 46.44 -11.11
N LEU A 410 7.15 47.58 -10.39
CA LEU A 410 5.99 48.12 -9.72
C LEU A 410 5.41 49.31 -10.51
N LYS A 411 4.84 50.28 -9.83
CA LYS A 411 4.20 51.45 -10.43
C LYS A 411 5.21 52.42 -11.05
N ARG A 412 4.83 53.08 -12.15
CA ARG A 412 5.59 54.20 -12.72
C ARG A 412 5.20 55.48 -12.00
N VAL A 413 6.20 56.19 -11.44
CA VAL A 413 6.05 57.46 -10.72
C VAL A 413 6.99 58.47 -11.30
N GLN A 414 6.90 59.76 -10.88
CA GLN A 414 7.86 60.77 -11.27
C GLN A 414 9.11 60.70 -10.37
N VAL A 415 10.28 61.08 -10.90
CA VAL A 415 11.57 61.02 -10.17
C VAL A 415 11.51 61.82 -8.87
N TRP A 416 10.86 63.03 -8.85
CA TRP A 416 10.72 63.82 -7.64
C TRP A 416 9.96 63.10 -6.53
N TYR A 417 8.90 62.33 -6.89
CA TYR A 417 8.11 61.56 -5.95
C TYR A 417 8.93 60.42 -5.36
N GLU A 418 9.69 59.71 -6.21
CA GLU A 418 10.54 58.62 -5.76
C GLU A 418 11.64 59.12 -4.83
N MET A 419 12.28 60.26 -5.15
CA MET A 419 13.28 60.89 -4.26
C MET A 419 12.63 61.28 -2.91
N TRP A 420 11.46 61.90 -2.91
CA TRP A 420 10.74 62.27 -1.71
C TRP A 420 10.39 61.02 -0.88
N ARG A 421 9.87 59.97 -1.52
CA ARG A 421 9.54 58.69 -0.89
C ARG A 421 10.76 58.07 -0.22
N GLN A 422 11.87 57.94 -0.92
CA GLN A 422 13.11 57.38 -0.36
C GLN A 422 13.64 58.20 0.81
N PHE A 423 13.57 59.50 0.72
CA PHE A 423 14.00 60.40 1.80
C PHE A 423 13.18 60.24 3.08
N ASN A 424 11.90 59.92 2.93
CA ASN A 424 10.99 59.68 4.06
C ASN A 424 10.90 58.18 4.47
N GLY A 425 11.63 57.29 3.80
CA GLY A 425 11.63 55.85 4.13
C GLY A 425 10.33 55.12 3.84
N PHE A 426 9.46 55.67 3.00
CA PHE A 426 8.22 54.99 2.63
C PHE A 426 8.48 53.80 1.69
N PRO A 427 7.67 52.69 1.77
CA PRO A 427 7.78 51.54 0.86
C PRO A 427 7.38 51.97 -0.57
N PRO A 428 7.79 51.22 -1.63
CA PRO A 428 7.32 51.45 -3.01
C PRO A 428 5.81 51.35 -3.13
N ASP A 429 5.23 52.10 -4.06
CA ASP A 429 3.79 52.08 -4.33
C ASP A 429 3.39 50.77 -5.02
N PHE A 430 2.24 50.31 -4.66
CA PHE A 430 1.66 49.06 -5.12
C PHE A 430 0.84 49.25 -6.39
N ILE A 431 0.99 48.36 -7.39
CA ILE A 431 0.09 48.31 -8.54
C ILE A 431 -1.16 47.54 -8.11
N SER A 432 -2.22 48.24 -7.71
CA SER A 432 -3.51 47.60 -7.48
C SER A 432 -4.20 47.33 -8.84
N ASN A 433 -4.00 46.15 -9.40
CA ASN A 433 -4.81 45.65 -10.52
C ASN A 433 -6.20 45.17 -10.06
N PHE A 434 -6.64 45.59 -8.87
CA PHE A 434 -7.88 45.13 -8.23
C PHE A 434 -8.99 46.15 -8.15
N ASP A 435 -8.97 47.20 -8.96
CA ASP A 435 -10.14 48.13 -9.07
C ASP A 435 -11.26 47.59 -9.98
N GLY A 436 -11.31 46.27 -10.21
CA GLY A 436 -12.23 45.64 -11.13
C GLY A 436 -13.16 44.55 -10.57
N ASP A 437 -13.36 44.36 -9.23
CA ASP A 437 -14.41 43.42 -8.76
C ASP A 437 -14.82 43.60 -7.29
N ALA A 438 -15.05 44.87 -6.87
CA ALA A 438 -15.64 45.16 -5.55
C ALA A 438 -17.11 45.59 -5.64
N SER A 439 -17.88 44.99 -6.56
CA SER A 439 -19.32 45.26 -6.64
C SER A 439 -20.15 44.03 -7.00
N THR A 440 -20.05 42.93 -6.23
CA THR A 440 -21.13 41.92 -6.15
C THR A 440 -20.89 40.97 -5.00
N SER A 441 -21.00 41.43 -3.78
CA SER A 441 -21.24 40.54 -2.62
C SER A 441 -21.94 41.33 -1.49
N LYS A 442 -23.03 42.02 -1.82
CA LYS A 442 -24.09 42.34 -0.85
C LYS A 442 -25.37 41.81 -1.44
N ALA A 443 -25.80 40.61 -1.02
CA ALA A 443 -27.16 40.16 -0.83
C ALA A 443 -27.20 38.60 -0.83
N LYS A 444 -27.15 37.99 0.36
CA LYS A 444 -28.27 37.16 0.84
C LYS A 444 -27.91 36.57 2.19
N LYS A 445 -28.84 36.88 3.07
CA LYS A 445 -29.01 36.34 4.41
C LYS A 445 -28.86 34.83 4.50
#